data_eb38919e5248c7fc318fc40f44cd3994
#
_entry.id   eb38919e5248c7fc318fc40f44cd3994
#
_cell.length_a   1.000
_cell.length_b   1.000
_cell.length_c   1.000
_cell.angle_alpha   90.00
_cell.angle_beta   90.00
_cell.angle_gamma   90.00
#
_symmetry.space_group_name_H-M   'P 1'
#
loop_
_entity.id
_entity.type
_entity.pdbx_description
1 polymer ?
#
loop_
_entity_poly.entity_id
_entity_poly.type
_entity_poly.pdbx_seq_one_letter_code
_entity_poly.pdbx_strand_id
1 'polypeptide(L)'
;YNQLQQIRGYYSFNTNLDVDRYDLPQGRRGAVVAVREINLAGIPDGQRNWTNDRAVYTHGYGFVSAFDNTALSNGTPDFFASDIPPVGELPVTQPRVYFGELSPQFSIVGAPEGTPAVELDYPDDASPTGQATNTYDGGGGVPMGSFFGKMLFATKFQDSNILLSDLVNEESQILWDRTPLTRVEKVAPWLTLDQDPYPVVADGRIQWVVDGYTMSNDYPYSSRVSLADATSDSISNRVGQSGLLPRDEVNYMRNSVKAVVDAYEGTVKLYAWEESDPVLQTWMKAFPDVVEPRSAMSEDILAHVRYPQDIFKVQRNIMSRYHVTDAVTFYNGTDVWIVPFDPTVTPAQVFQPPYYLTLQMPGESETAFSLTTTFAPQRRQTLAAFMAVNSDPGENYGNIQVLQLPSNTTIPGPQQVQNNFESDPDVSSQLSLLRRGGSEVVLGNLLSLPFNGGLLYVEPVYIRAAADGFPLLRKVLAAYGANVALEDNLASALAKVLGTSPDAIPETIPNIDLGGGTTTPDATDPDGTITPTDPIEQLAAAVEDAQAAFAEGQVALGEGDFAAYGQAQDRLQEAIRRIAVAEGIINPRPTASVPPVDPESDPAVAPEGTATDGTNA
;
A
#
# COMPACT_ATOMS: atom_id res chain seq x y z
N TYR A 1 5.16 4.26 -1.56
CA TYR A 1 5.71 3.07 -2.17
C TYR A 1 6.35 3.38 -3.51
N ASN A 2 5.63 3.88 -4.52
CA ASN A 2 6.20 4.19 -5.83
C ASN A 2 7.44 5.09 -5.77
N GLN A 3 7.49 6.09 -4.88
CA GLN A 3 8.62 7.01 -4.78
C GLN A 3 9.86 6.41 -4.10
N LEU A 4 9.67 5.51 -3.14
CA LEU A 4 10.74 4.97 -2.31
C LEU A 4 11.16 3.56 -2.74
N GLN A 5 10.22 2.76 -3.22
CA GLN A 5 10.40 1.33 -3.46
C GLN A 5 10.16 0.89 -4.92
N GLN A 6 9.85 1.82 -5.82
CA GLN A 6 9.74 1.51 -7.26
C GLN A 6 11.10 1.08 -7.86
N ILE A 7 12.20 1.70 -7.41
CA ILE A 7 13.59 1.45 -7.76
C ILE A 7 13.90 1.71 -9.24
N ARG A 8 13.08 1.23 -10.18
CA ARG A 8 13.22 1.44 -11.63
C ARG A 8 11.86 1.79 -12.24
N GLY A 9 11.85 2.57 -13.33
CA GLY A 9 10.62 3.02 -14.00
C GLY A 9 9.75 1.89 -14.55
N TYR A 10 10.33 0.73 -14.86
CA TYR A 10 9.60 -0.44 -15.34
C TYR A 10 8.91 -1.26 -14.23
N TYR A 11 9.00 -0.83 -12.97
CA TYR A 11 8.21 -1.35 -11.87
C TYR A 11 7.13 -0.37 -11.44
N SER A 12 6.05 -0.87 -10.85
CA SER A 12 5.01 -0.07 -10.22
C SER A 12 4.31 -0.89 -9.12
N PHE A 13 3.65 -0.18 -8.23
CA PHE A 13 2.68 -0.77 -7.31
C PHE A 13 1.27 -0.42 -7.74
N ASN A 14 0.30 -1.25 -7.39
CA ASN A 14 -1.10 -0.91 -7.58
C ASN A 14 -1.43 0.42 -6.88
N THR A 15 -2.42 1.14 -7.39
CA THR A 15 -2.87 2.41 -6.79
C THR A 15 -3.54 2.22 -5.45
N ASN A 16 -4.17 1.07 -5.23
CA ASN A 16 -4.70 0.64 -3.95
C ASN A 16 -3.69 -0.29 -3.27
N LEU A 17 -3.27 0.06 -2.06
CA LEU A 17 -2.45 -0.79 -1.23
C LEU A 17 -3.36 -1.57 -0.28
N ASP A 18 -2.93 -2.77 0.07
CA ASP A 18 -3.66 -3.63 0.97
C ASP A 18 -3.22 -3.47 2.43
N VAL A 19 -4.11 -3.79 3.34
CA VAL A 19 -3.82 -3.85 4.78
C VAL A 19 -3.93 -5.30 5.22
N ASP A 20 -2.89 -5.78 5.90
CA ASP A 20 -2.79 -7.14 6.41
C ASP A 20 -2.15 -7.14 7.80
N ARG A 21 -1.86 -8.30 8.34
CA ARG A 21 -1.16 -8.50 9.62
C ARG A 21 -0.19 -9.67 9.50
N TYR A 22 0.97 -9.53 10.13
CA TYR A 22 2.03 -10.52 10.15
C TYR A 22 2.46 -10.83 11.57
N ASP A 23 2.72 -12.10 11.84
CA ASP A 23 3.33 -12.54 13.08
C ASP A 23 4.84 -12.41 12.95
N LEU A 24 5.37 -11.30 13.49
CA LEU A 24 6.79 -10.95 13.48
C LEU A 24 7.44 -11.35 14.82
N PRO A 25 8.78 -11.38 14.94
CA PRO A 25 9.46 -11.70 16.20
C PRO A 25 9.02 -10.85 17.40
N GLN A 26 8.52 -9.63 17.13
CA GLN A 26 8.04 -8.69 18.15
C GLN A 26 6.56 -8.85 18.48
N GLY A 27 5.89 -9.82 17.88
CA GLY A 27 4.46 -10.07 17.98
C GLY A 27 3.70 -9.70 16.70
N ARG A 28 2.39 -9.90 16.75
CA ARG A 28 1.49 -9.64 15.60
C ARG A 28 1.39 -8.14 15.32
N ARG A 29 1.64 -7.74 14.08
CA ARG A 29 1.67 -6.35 13.61
C ARG A 29 0.77 -6.16 12.40
N GLY A 30 0.09 -5.03 12.36
CA GLY A 30 -0.60 -4.55 11.16
C GLY A 30 0.41 -4.03 10.13
N ALA A 31 0.09 -4.25 8.87
CA ALA A 31 0.96 -3.97 7.75
C ALA A 31 0.20 -3.34 6.59
N VAL A 32 0.83 -2.41 5.90
CA VAL A 32 0.42 -1.95 4.57
C VAL A 32 1.31 -2.65 3.56
N VAL A 33 0.71 -3.42 2.67
CA VAL A 33 1.41 -4.35 1.78
C VAL A 33 1.20 -4.01 0.31
N ALA A 34 2.19 -4.33 -0.51
CA ALA A 34 2.11 -4.20 -1.96
C ALA A 34 3.08 -5.12 -2.68
N VAL A 35 2.73 -5.53 -3.87
CA VAL A 35 3.60 -6.28 -4.79
C VAL A 35 4.22 -5.33 -5.81
N ARG A 36 5.52 -5.45 -6.04
CA ARG A 36 6.21 -4.69 -7.08
C ARG A 36 6.03 -5.40 -8.42
N GLU A 37 5.14 -4.86 -9.23
CA GLU A 37 4.76 -5.46 -10.51
C GLU A 37 5.42 -4.78 -11.69
N ILE A 38 5.39 -5.44 -12.86
CA ILE A 38 5.94 -4.89 -14.09
C ILE A 38 5.05 -3.77 -14.62
N ASN A 39 5.69 -2.66 -15.02
CA ASN A 39 5.02 -1.50 -15.60
C ASN A 39 5.64 -1.16 -16.97
N LEU A 40 5.08 -1.71 -18.02
CA LEU A 40 5.57 -1.43 -19.37
C LEU A 40 5.47 0.06 -19.77
N ALA A 41 4.49 0.79 -19.22
CA ALA A 41 4.34 2.23 -19.50
C ALA A 41 5.48 3.09 -18.90
N GLY A 42 6.17 2.58 -17.89
CA GLY A 42 7.34 3.25 -17.29
C GLY A 42 8.65 3.02 -18.02
N ILE A 43 8.65 2.22 -19.09
CA ILE A 43 9.82 2.00 -19.95
C ILE A 43 9.93 3.15 -20.95
N PRO A 44 11.12 3.78 -21.09
CA PRO A 44 11.33 4.85 -22.08
C PRO A 44 10.96 4.42 -23.50
N ASP A 45 10.32 5.30 -24.28
CA ASP A 45 9.83 4.99 -25.63
C ASP A 45 10.91 4.42 -26.55
N GLY A 46 12.16 4.87 -26.44
CA GLY A 46 13.29 4.38 -27.21
C GLY A 46 13.71 2.94 -26.88
N GLN A 47 13.22 2.39 -25.77
CA GLN A 47 13.44 1.00 -25.35
C GLN A 47 12.19 0.13 -25.53
N ARG A 48 11.06 0.71 -25.92
CA ARG A 48 9.81 -0.02 -26.20
C ARG A 48 9.90 -0.68 -27.59
N ASN A 49 9.81 -1.98 -27.61
CA ASN A 49 9.72 -2.79 -28.82
C ASN A 49 9.08 -4.14 -28.44
N TRP A 50 8.71 -4.91 -29.45
CA TRP A 50 8.02 -6.18 -29.22
C TRP A 50 8.81 -7.14 -28.32
N THR A 51 10.11 -7.28 -28.54
CA THR A 51 11.00 -8.15 -27.76
C THR A 51 11.00 -7.74 -26.29
N ASN A 52 11.23 -6.45 -26.03
CA ASN A 52 11.27 -5.94 -24.67
C ASN A 52 9.92 -6.10 -23.97
N ASP A 53 8.83 -5.76 -24.64
CA ASP A 53 7.49 -5.80 -24.07
C ASP A 53 6.96 -7.23 -23.84
N ARG A 54 7.50 -8.24 -24.58
CA ARG A 54 6.96 -9.60 -24.55
C ARG A 54 7.90 -10.65 -23.98
N ALA A 55 9.22 -10.45 -24.06
CA ALA A 55 10.20 -11.45 -23.67
C ALA A 55 11.28 -10.98 -22.70
N VAL A 56 11.48 -9.65 -22.54
CA VAL A 56 12.47 -9.11 -21.60
C VAL A 56 11.81 -8.67 -20.30
N TYR A 57 10.82 -7.79 -20.36
CA TYR A 57 10.08 -7.29 -19.19
C TYR A 57 8.87 -8.18 -18.92
N THR A 58 9.12 -9.37 -18.41
CA THR A 58 8.10 -10.43 -18.28
C THR A 58 7.43 -10.48 -16.91
N HIS A 59 8.09 -10.01 -15.84
CA HIS A 59 7.63 -10.18 -14.47
C HIS A 59 8.02 -8.99 -13.57
N GLY A 60 7.28 -8.84 -12.48
CA GLY A 60 7.62 -7.99 -11.37
C GLY A 60 8.54 -8.70 -10.37
N TYR A 61 8.99 -7.98 -9.32
CA TYR A 61 9.94 -8.52 -8.37
C TYR A 61 9.77 -7.95 -6.96
N GLY A 62 9.40 -8.80 -6.03
CA GLY A 62 9.41 -8.52 -4.60
C GLY A 62 8.07 -8.05 -4.03
N PHE A 63 7.98 -8.22 -2.74
CA PHE A 63 6.89 -7.83 -1.87
C PHE A 63 7.40 -6.74 -0.92
N VAL A 64 6.64 -5.68 -0.75
CA VAL A 64 7.00 -4.54 0.09
C VAL A 64 5.96 -4.36 1.17
N SER A 65 6.41 -4.24 2.41
CA SER A 65 5.53 -4.08 3.56
C SER A 65 6.08 -3.05 4.54
N ALA A 66 5.20 -2.17 5.01
CA ALA A 66 5.50 -1.21 6.08
C ALA A 66 4.49 -1.38 7.21
N PHE A 67 4.86 -1.02 8.43
CA PHE A 67 3.93 -0.98 9.55
C PHE A 67 2.79 0.00 9.28
N ASP A 68 1.58 -0.37 9.69
CA ASP A 68 0.36 0.42 9.45
C ASP A 68 0.17 1.59 10.44
N ASN A 69 0.86 1.56 11.58
CA ASN A 69 0.67 2.48 12.69
C ASN A 69 1.90 3.31 13.06
N THR A 70 3.00 3.20 12.30
CA THR A 70 4.24 3.95 12.52
C THR A 70 4.74 4.63 11.26
N ALA A 71 5.59 5.62 11.45
CA ALA A 71 6.35 6.27 10.39
C ALA A 71 7.72 6.66 10.95
N LEU A 72 8.74 6.69 10.10
CA LEU A 72 10.06 7.20 10.47
C LEU A 72 10.00 8.69 10.78
N SER A 73 10.97 9.20 11.53
CA SER A 73 11.01 10.61 11.96
C SER A 73 10.98 11.63 10.80
N ASN A 74 11.42 11.23 9.61
CA ASN A 74 11.33 12.02 8.39
C ASN A 74 9.92 11.99 7.73
N GLY A 75 8.98 11.20 8.25
CA GLY A 75 7.62 11.04 7.74
C GLY A 75 7.47 10.04 6.60
N THR A 76 8.49 9.22 6.34
CA THR A 76 8.41 8.08 5.40
C THR A 76 7.84 6.84 6.08
N PRO A 77 7.27 5.89 5.32
CA PRO A 77 6.86 4.60 5.86
C PRO A 77 8.03 3.85 6.51
N ASP A 78 7.74 3.14 7.57
CA ASP A 78 8.67 2.25 8.27
C ASP A 78 8.55 0.84 7.67
N PHE A 79 9.46 0.52 6.75
CA PHE A 79 9.42 -0.73 6.01
C PHE A 79 10.09 -1.86 6.78
N PHE A 80 9.40 -2.97 6.99
CA PHE A 80 9.96 -4.21 7.52
C PHE A 80 10.17 -5.30 6.44
N ALA A 81 9.72 -5.06 5.21
CA ALA A 81 10.09 -5.81 4.02
C ALA A 81 10.21 -4.84 2.83
N SER A 82 11.37 -4.79 2.18
CA SER A 82 11.69 -3.78 1.16
C SER A 82 12.77 -4.25 0.20
N ASP A 83 13.15 -3.37 -0.71
CA ASP A 83 14.31 -3.42 -1.61
C ASP A 83 14.32 -4.56 -2.65
N ILE A 84 15.41 -4.65 -3.42
CA ILE A 84 15.71 -5.69 -4.40
C ILE A 84 17.21 -6.06 -4.31
N PRO A 85 17.58 -7.32 -4.03
CA PRO A 85 16.71 -8.42 -3.59
C PRO A 85 15.93 -8.09 -2.30
N PRO A 86 14.80 -8.79 -2.03
CA PRO A 86 14.01 -8.51 -0.83
C PRO A 86 14.84 -8.66 0.45
N VAL A 87 14.77 -7.67 1.32
CA VAL A 87 15.37 -7.66 2.66
C VAL A 87 14.28 -7.38 3.70
N GLY A 88 14.49 -7.85 4.92
CA GLY A 88 13.59 -7.61 6.04
C GLY A 88 13.12 -8.89 6.71
N GLU A 89 12.00 -8.81 7.43
CA GLU A 89 11.54 -9.86 8.34
C GLU A 89 10.67 -10.93 7.67
N LEU A 90 10.20 -10.69 6.43
CA LEU A 90 9.37 -11.66 5.70
C LEU A 90 10.23 -12.62 4.86
N PRO A 91 10.07 -13.94 5.04
CA PRO A 91 10.86 -14.94 4.31
C PRO A 91 10.34 -15.14 2.87
N VAL A 92 10.57 -14.19 1.97
CA VAL A 92 10.20 -14.34 0.55
C VAL A 92 11.29 -15.12 -0.20
N THR A 93 11.07 -16.41 -0.44
CA THR A 93 12.01 -17.27 -1.17
C THR A 93 11.80 -17.23 -2.68
N GLN A 94 10.58 -16.95 -3.15
CA GLN A 94 10.27 -16.73 -4.56
C GLN A 94 9.68 -15.33 -4.77
N PRO A 95 10.52 -14.32 -5.09
CA PRO A 95 10.08 -12.93 -5.19
C PRO A 95 9.53 -12.53 -6.56
N ARG A 96 9.62 -13.39 -7.59
CA ARG A 96 9.20 -13.06 -8.95
C ARG A 96 7.69 -13.13 -9.11
N VAL A 97 7.11 -12.13 -9.78
CA VAL A 97 5.68 -11.96 -9.96
C VAL A 97 5.36 -12.03 -11.45
N TYR A 98 5.06 -13.21 -11.92
CA TYR A 98 4.61 -13.44 -13.31
C TYR A 98 3.10 -13.27 -13.46
N PHE A 99 2.35 -13.46 -12.37
CA PHE A 99 0.91 -13.32 -12.32
C PHE A 99 0.55 -12.29 -11.24
N GLY A 100 0.01 -11.16 -11.67
CA GLY A 100 -0.34 -10.03 -10.82
C GLY A 100 -1.35 -9.11 -11.49
N GLU A 101 -1.84 -8.12 -10.76
CA GLU A 101 -2.92 -7.23 -11.21
C GLU A 101 -2.51 -6.33 -12.38
N LEU A 102 -1.24 -5.88 -12.42
CA LEU A 102 -0.70 -4.99 -13.45
C LEU A 102 -0.02 -5.77 -14.59
N SER A 103 -0.04 -7.08 -14.53
CA SER A 103 0.65 -7.94 -15.51
C SER A 103 0.18 -7.68 -16.95
N PRO A 104 1.08 -7.62 -17.94
CA PRO A 104 0.73 -7.46 -19.35
C PRO A 104 -0.17 -8.59 -19.87
N GLN A 105 -0.91 -8.32 -20.95
CA GLN A 105 -1.85 -9.27 -21.56
C GLN A 105 -1.25 -10.66 -21.81
N PHE A 106 -0.01 -10.70 -22.31
CA PHE A 106 0.78 -11.93 -22.43
C PHE A 106 2.28 -11.63 -22.40
N SER A 107 3.05 -12.62 -21.99
CA SER A 107 4.51 -12.66 -22.13
C SER A 107 4.97 -14.02 -22.65
N ILE A 108 6.10 -14.05 -23.30
CA ILE A 108 6.73 -15.25 -23.80
C ILE A 108 7.97 -15.50 -22.96
N VAL A 109 8.04 -16.67 -22.35
CA VAL A 109 9.06 -17.07 -21.38
C VAL A 109 9.60 -18.45 -21.69
N GLY A 110 10.67 -18.83 -21.04
CA GLY A 110 11.28 -20.15 -21.20
C GLY A 110 12.23 -20.22 -22.40
N ALA A 111 13.34 -20.91 -22.22
CA ALA A 111 14.38 -21.15 -23.24
C ALA A 111 15.09 -22.49 -22.98
N PRO A 112 15.67 -23.13 -24.01
CA PRO A 112 16.45 -24.34 -23.87
C PRO A 112 17.62 -24.18 -22.89
N GLU A 113 17.94 -25.26 -22.19
CA GLU A 113 19.08 -25.30 -21.27
C GLU A 113 20.37 -24.86 -21.98
N GLY A 114 21.15 -23.99 -21.33
CA GLY A 114 22.38 -23.43 -21.90
C GLY A 114 22.18 -22.25 -22.83
N THR A 115 20.95 -21.82 -23.10
CA THR A 115 20.66 -20.57 -23.81
C THR A 115 20.83 -19.39 -22.86
N PRO A 116 21.47 -18.27 -23.29
CA PRO A 116 21.52 -17.06 -22.44
C PRO A 116 20.12 -16.60 -22.07
N ALA A 117 19.92 -16.31 -20.77
CA ALA A 117 18.66 -15.79 -20.26
C ALA A 117 18.38 -14.39 -20.85
N VAL A 118 17.14 -14.18 -21.29
CA VAL A 118 16.68 -12.94 -21.95
C VAL A 118 15.81 -12.11 -21.03
N GLU A 119 15.09 -12.77 -20.11
CA GLU A 119 14.20 -12.08 -19.17
C GLU A 119 15.01 -11.25 -18.20
N LEU A 120 14.65 -9.98 -18.02
CA LEU A 120 15.23 -9.11 -17.01
C LEU A 120 14.67 -9.52 -15.66
N ASP A 121 15.55 -9.90 -14.73
CA ASP A 121 15.17 -10.32 -13.39
C ASP A 121 15.05 -9.11 -12.43
N TYR A 122 16.18 -8.52 -12.12
CA TYR A 122 16.24 -7.33 -11.26
C TYR A 122 17.50 -6.50 -11.51
N PRO A 123 17.53 -5.23 -11.07
CA PRO A 123 18.76 -4.42 -11.12
C PRO A 123 19.84 -5.02 -10.22
N ASP A 124 21.02 -5.27 -10.77
CA ASP A 124 22.18 -5.80 -10.05
C ASP A 124 23.42 -4.99 -10.43
N ASP A 125 23.83 -4.09 -9.56
CA ASP A 125 25.01 -3.24 -9.79
C ASP A 125 26.33 -4.01 -9.74
N ALA A 126 26.34 -5.25 -9.23
CA ALA A 126 27.50 -6.14 -9.28
C ALA A 126 27.64 -6.87 -10.64
N SER A 127 26.56 -6.93 -11.41
CA SER A 127 26.58 -7.51 -12.75
C SER A 127 27.27 -6.59 -13.77
N PRO A 128 28.08 -7.10 -14.72
CA PRO A 128 28.67 -6.29 -15.79
C PRO A 128 27.66 -5.52 -16.65
N THR A 129 26.43 -5.99 -16.70
CA THR A 129 25.32 -5.35 -17.43
C THR A 129 24.47 -4.44 -16.56
N GLY A 130 24.73 -4.36 -15.25
CA GLY A 130 23.91 -3.63 -14.28
C GLY A 130 22.56 -4.31 -13.99
N GLN A 131 22.39 -5.58 -14.43
CA GLN A 131 21.13 -6.31 -14.34
C GLN A 131 21.38 -7.80 -14.17
N ALA A 132 20.55 -8.47 -13.37
CA ALA A 132 20.41 -9.92 -13.37
C ALA A 132 19.41 -10.35 -14.43
N THR A 133 19.58 -11.55 -14.94
CA THR A 133 18.68 -12.16 -15.94
C THR A 133 18.14 -13.48 -15.43
N ASN A 134 16.93 -13.85 -15.86
CA ASN A 134 16.25 -15.08 -15.50
C ASN A 134 15.75 -15.83 -16.73
N THR A 135 15.51 -17.10 -16.57
CA THR A 135 14.71 -17.92 -17.47
C THR A 135 13.62 -18.57 -16.65
N TYR A 136 12.37 -18.33 -16.99
CA TYR A 136 11.23 -18.93 -16.30
C TYR A 136 11.26 -20.45 -16.40
N ASP A 137 11.20 -21.13 -15.26
CA ASP A 137 11.20 -22.58 -15.11
C ASP A 137 9.87 -23.13 -14.52
N GLY A 138 8.87 -22.24 -14.32
CA GLY A 138 7.57 -22.60 -13.78
C GLY A 138 6.64 -23.26 -14.81
N GLY A 139 5.56 -23.86 -14.29
CA GLY A 139 4.54 -24.57 -15.08
C GLY A 139 3.33 -23.72 -15.50
N GLY A 140 3.34 -22.41 -15.23
CA GLY A 140 2.15 -21.53 -15.42
C GLY A 140 1.84 -21.16 -16.86
N GLY A 141 2.74 -21.44 -17.81
CA GLY A 141 2.60 -21.12 -19.22
C GLY A 141 2.01 -22.25 -20.05
N VAL A 142 1.54 -21.89 -21.23
CA VAL A 142 1.11 -22.86 -22.23
C VAL A 142 2.26 -23.07 -23.22
N PRO A 143 2.74 -24.31 -23.42
CA PRO A 143 3.81 -24.61 -24.40
C PRO A 143 3.40 -24.15 -25.80
N MET A 144 4.27 -23.40 -26.47
CA MET A 144 4.02 -22.87 -27.81
C MET A 144 5.11 -23.17 -28.82
N GLY A 145 6.11 -24.01 -28.48
CA GLY A 145 7.28 -24.25 -29.30
C GLY A 145 7.01 -24.89 -30.67
N SER A 146 5.89 -25.60 -30.88
CA SER A 146 5.51 -26.14 -32.17
C SER A 146 5.04 -25.05 -33.15
N PHE A 147 5.27 -25.26 -34.47
CA PHE A 147 4.74 -24.33 -35.50
C PHE A 147 3.24 -24.13 -35.37
N PHE A 148 2.48 -25.16 -35.08
CA PHE A 148 1.02 -25.06 -34.91
C PHE A 148 0.66 -24.25 -33.66
N GLY A 149 1.37 -24.46 -32.55
CA GLY A 149 1.21 -23.66 -31.32
C GLY A 149 1.48 -22.18 -31.58
N LYS A 150 2.60 -21.84 -32.22
CA LYS A 150 2.92 -20.45 -32.60
C LYS A 150 1.83 -19.84 -33.49
N MET A 151 1.31 -20.58 -34.47
CA MET A 151 0.26 -20.13 -35.36
C MET A 151 -1.05 -19.84 -34.60
N LEU A 152 -1.44 -20.72 -33.68
CA LEU A 152 -2.65 -20.52 -32.85
C LEU A 152 -2.55 -19.23 -32.03
N PHE A 153 -1.42 -19.03 -31.32
CA PHE A 153 -1.24 -17.84 -30.49
C PHE A 153 -1.04 -16.57 -31.32
N ALA A 154 -0.34 -16.64 -32.46
CA ALA A 154 -0.24 -15.52 -33.39
C ALA A 154 -1.62 -15.09 -33.90
N THR A 155 -2.51 -16.05 -34.18
CA THR A 155 -3.90 -15.77 -34.58
C THR A 155 -4.71 -15.22 -33.41
N LYS A 156 -4.58 -15.81 -32.23
CA LYS A 156 -5.31 -15.39 -31.02
C LYS A 156 -5.02 -13.94 -30.65
N PHE A 157 -3.72 -13.58 -30.62
CA PHE A 157 -3.28 -12.24 -30.22
C PHE A 157 -3.12 -11.27 -31.39
N GLN A 158 -3.37 -11.72 -32.62
CA GLN A 158 -3.19 -10.95 -33.87
C GLN A 158 -1.76 -10.37 -33.98
N ASP A 159 -0.77 -11.16 -33.57
CA ASP A 159 0.63 -10.76 -33.49
C ASP A 159 1.51 -11.71 -34.29
N SER A 160 1.93 -11.27 -35.49
CA SER A 160 2.78 -12.05 -36.40
C SER A 160 4.20 -12.26 -35.86
N ASN A 161 4.68 -11.43 -34.94
CA ASN A 161 6.02 -11.59 -34.37
C ASN A 161 6.15 -12.90 -33.58
N ILE A 162 5.06 -13.45 -33.06
CA ILE A 162 5.05 -14.77 -32.41
C ILE A 162 5.55 -15.89 -33.38
N LEU A 163 5.25 -15.75 -34.68
CA LEU A 163 5.72 -16.69 -35.70
C LEU A 163 7.13 -16.37 -36.21
N LEU A 164 7.48 -15.08 -36.28
CA LEU A 164 8.65 -14.61 -37.01
C LEU A 164 9.87 -14.40 -36.11
N SER A 165 9.70 -14.33 -34.81
CA SER A 165 10.78 -14.05 -33.85
C SER A 165 11.58 -15.34 -33.56
N ASP A 166 12.90 -15.25 -33.69
CA ASP A 166 13.83 -16.31 -33.28
C ASP A 166 13.88 -16.52 -31.75
N LEU A 167 13.35 -15.56 -30.95
CA LEU A 167 13.23 -15.71 -29.50
C LEU A 167 12.17 -16.75 -29.10
N VAL A 168 11.22 -17.04 -29.99
CA VAL A 168 10.22 -18.07 -29.75
C VAL A 168 10.79 -19.42 -30.19
N ASN A 169 11.23 -20.21 -29.24
CA ASN A 169 11.92 -21.49 -29.44
C ASN A 169 11.02 -22.69 -29.05
N GLU A 170 11.59 -23.90 -29.06
CA GLU A 170 10.86 -25.15 -28.81
C GLU A 170 10.36 -25.26 -27.35
N GLU A 171 11.06 -24.66 -26.40
CA GLU A 171 10.71 -24.66 -24.96
C GLU A 171 9.97 -23.42 -24.52
N SER A 172 9.66 -22.49 -25.44
CA SER A 172 8.92 -21.30 -25.11
C SER A 172 7.50 -21.61 -24.65
N GLN A 173 7.11 -20.94 -23.59
CA GLN A 173 5.77 -20.91 -23.04
C GLN A 173 5.18 -19.50 -23.18
N ILE A 174 3.89 -19.42 -23.38
CA ILE A 174 3.14 -18.16 -23.32
C ILE A 174 2.36 -18.06 -22.01
N LEU A 175 2.62 -17.00 -21.26
CA LEU A 175 1.84 -16.62 -20.08
C LEU A 175 0.73 -15.68 -20.52
N TRP A 176 -0.51 -16.00 -20.21
CA TRP A 176 -1.70 -15.21 -20.54
C TRP A 176 -2.79 -15.38 -19.47
N ASP A 177 -3.84 -14.56 -19.50
CA ASP A 177 -4.82 -14.48 -18.41
C ASP A 177 -4.07 -14.37 -17.06
N ARG A 178 -3.27 -13.31 -16.94
CA ARG A 178 -2.23 -13.20 -15.91
C ARG A 178 -2.71 -12.52 -14.64
N THR A 179 -3.87 -11.83 -14.68
CA THR A 179 -4.39 -11.21 -13.45
C THR A 179 -5.06 -12.26 -12.56
N PRO A 180 -4.95 -12.12 -11.22
CA PRO A 180 -5.56 -13.06 -10.28
C PRO A 180 -7.06 -13.25 -10.54
N LEU A 181 -7.80 -12.16 -10.73
CA LEU A 181 -9.24 -12.17 -11.02
C LEU A 181 -9.56 -12.99 -12.29
N THR A 182 -8.88 -12.69 -13.40
CA THR A 182 -9.12 -13.39 -14.67
C THR A 182 -8.83 -14.88 -14.56
N ARG A 183 -7.79 -15.27 -13.81
CA ARG A 183 -7.46 -16.68 -13.61
C ARG A 183 -8.54 -17.42 -12.84
N VAL A 184 -9.02 -16.83 -11.73
CA VAL A 184 -10.11 -17.43 -10.95
C VAL A 184 -11.40 -17.49 -11.76
N GLU A 185 -11.76 -16.44 -12.51
CA GLU A 185 -12.92 -16.40 -13.40
C GLU A 185 -12.89 -17.52 -14.45
N LYS A 186 -11.71 -17.83 -15.00
CA LYS A 186 -11.56 -18.92 -15.97
C LYS A 186 -11.71 -20.31 -15.36
N VAL A 187 -11.30 -20.50 -14.12
CA VAL A 187 -11.43 -21.77 -13.38
C VAL A 187 -12.84 -21.96 -12.84
N ALA A 188 -13.45 -20.88 -12.31
CA ALA A 188 -14.74 -20.91 -11.66
C ALA A 188 -15.67 -19.77 -12.18
N PRO A 189 -16.13 -19.85 -13.46
CA PRO A 189 -16.97 -18.80 -14.07
C PRO A 189 -18.37 -18.67 -13.45
N TRP A 190 -18.69 -19.54 -12.53
CA TRP A 190 -19.93 -19.54 -11.75
C TRP A 190 -19.85 -18.71 -10.46
N LEU A 191 -18.67 -18.20 -10.12
CA LEU A 191 -18.46 -17.27 -9.01
C LEU A 191 -18.55 -15.83 -9.50
N THR A 192 -19.08 -14.96 -8.67
CA THR A 192 -18.81 -13.54 -8.74
C THR A 192 -17.67 -13.22 -7.78
N LEU A 193 -16.64 -12.55 -8.27
CA LEU A 193 -15.43 -12.29 -7.51
C LEU A 193 -15.47 -10.93 -6.83
N ASP A 194 -14.96 -10.86 -5.61
CA ASP A 194 -14.60 -9.59 -4.99
C ASP A 194 -13.59 -8.88 -5.89
N GLN A 195 -13.76 -7.57 -6.08
CA GLN A 195 -12.94 -6.80 -7.01
C GLN A 195 -11.63 -6.31 -6.38
N ASP A 196 -11.35 -6.70 -5.14
CA ASP A 196 -10.16 -6.33 -4.38
C ASP A 196 -9.33 -7.58 -3.99
N PRO A 197 -8.64 -8.23 -4.95
CA PRO A 197 -7.71 -9.31 -4.64
C PRO A 197 -6.54 -8.75 -3.85
N TYR A 198 -6.09 -9.46 -2.82
CA TYR A 198 -5.01 -8.99 -1.99
C TYR A 198 -3.82 -9.95 -1.93
N PRO A 199 -2.59 -9.41 -1.94
CA PRO A 199 -1.39 -10.22 -1.92
C PRO A 199 -0.98 -10.58 -0.49
N VAL A 200 -0.48 -11.79 -0.31
CA VAL A 200 0.09 -12.28 0.95
C VAL A 200 1.41 -12.97 0.70
N VAL A 201 2.27 -12.98 1.72
CA VAL A 201 3.46 -13.86 1.74
C VAL A 201 3.12 -15.05 2.63
N ALA A 202 2.96 -16.20 2.01
CA ALA A 202 2.67 -17.44 2.70
C ALA A 202 3.53 -18.58 2.12
N ASP A 203 4.03 -19.46 2.97
CA ASP A 203 4.92 -20.57 2.59
C ASP A 203 6.17 -20.10 1.79
N GLY A 204 6.66 -18.88 2.07
CA GLY A 204 7.80 -18.25 1.38
C GLY A 204 7.53 -17.77 -0.04
N ARG A 205 6.27 -17.73 -0.47
CA ARG A 205 5.84 -17.32 -1.81
C ARG A 205 4.85 -16.17 -1.75
N ILE A 206 4.83 -15.35 -2.79
CA ILE A 206 3.79 -14.33 -2.98
C ILE A 206 2.57 -15.03 -3.57
N GLN A 207 1.43 -14.87 -2.91
CA GLN A 207 0.15 -15.45 -3.32
C GLN A 207 -0.93 -14.38 -3.29
N TRP A 208 -1.89 -14.48 -4.19
CA TRP A 208 -3.06 -13.61 -4.24
C TRP A 208 -4.25 -14.35 -3.67
N VAL A 209 -4.95 -13.74 -2.74
CA VAL A 209 -6.23 -14.24 -2.23
C VAL A 209 -7.36 -13.48 -2.91
N VAL A 210 -8.34 -14.22 -3.42
CA VAL A 210 -9.51 -13.70 -4.13
C VAL A 210 -10.75 -14.30 -3.49
N ASP A 211 -11.67 -13.45 -3.05
CA ASP A 211 -12.95 -13.89 -2.51
C ASP A 211 -13.97 -14.17 -3.61
N GLY A 212 -14.65 -15.31 -3.52
CA GLY A 212 -15.63 -15.75 -4.47
C GLY A 212 -17.03 -15.89 -3.86
N TYR A 213 -18.01 -15.28 -4.51
CA TYR A 213 -19.39 -15.26 -4.08
C TYR A 213 -20.27 -16.19 -4.91
N THR A 214 -21.12 -16.97 -4.24
CA THR A 214 -22.29 -17.60 -4.84
C THR A 214 -23.48 -16.67 -4.67
N MET A 215 -24.25 -16.49 -5.72
CA MET A 215 -25.35 -15.52 -5.75
C MET A 215 -26.60 -16.07 -6.43
N SER A 216 -27.76 -15.51 -6.07
CA SER A 216 -29.05 -15.74 -6.73
C SER A 216 -29.95 -14.53 -6.54
N ASN A 217 -30.91 -14.37 -7.45
CA ASN A 217 -32.00 -13.41 -7.35
C ASN A 217 -33.36 -14.07 -7.11
N ASP A 218 -33.38 -15.37 -6.85
CA ASP A 218 -34.59 -16.20 -6.75
C ASP A 218 -34.95 -16.59 -5.32
N TYR A 219 -34.29 -16.01 -4.30
CA TYR A 219 -34.61 -16.29 -2.91
C TYR A 219 -35.99 -15.72 -2.57
N PRO A 220 -36.95 -16.56 -2.08
CA PRO A 220 -38.31 -16.13 -1.87
C PRO A 220 -38.46 -15.09 -0.76
N TYR A 221 -39.34 -14.12 -0.98
CA TYR A 221 -39.70 -13.06 -0.02
C TYR A 221 -38.56 -12.16 0.48
N SER A 222 -37.44 -12.12 -0.22
CA SER A 222 -36.29 -11.28 0.11
C SER A 222 -36.19 -10.08 -0.84
N SER A 223 -35.81 -8.93 -0.31
CA SER A 223 -35.52 -7.73 -1.10
C SER A 223 -34.29 -7.94 -1.96
N ARG A 224 -34.34 -7.42 -3.19
CA ARG A 224 -33.18 -7.39 -4.08
C ARG A 224 -32.36 -6.13 -3.85
N VAL A 225 -31.05 -6.26 -3.96
CA VAL A 225 -30.08 -5.18 -3.83
C VAL A 225 -29.23 -5.11 -5.09
N SER A 226 -29.07 -3.90 -5.64
CA SER A 226 -28.13 -3.64 -6.72
C SER A 226 -26.71 -3.71 -6.16
N LEU A 227 -25.90 -4.65 -6.64
CA LEU A 227 -24.54 -4.85 -6.15
C LEU A 227 -23.64 -3.65 -6.44
N ALA A 228 -23.72 -3.11 -7.67
CA ALA A 228 -22.91 -1.95 -8.03
C ALA A 228 -23.21 -0.72 -7.16
N ASP A 229 -24.49 -0.50 -6.82
CA ASP A 229 -24.88 0.63 -5.96
C ASP A 229 -24.44 0.41 -4.50
N ALA A 230 -24.56 -0.83 -4.01
CA ALA A 230 -24.18 -1.18 -2.64
C ALA A 230 -22.68 -1.13 -2.40
N THR A 231 -21.86 -1.42 -3.44
CA THR A 231 -20.39 -1.48 -3.33
C THR A 231 -19.69 -0.19 -3.75
N SER A 232 -20.43 0.82 -4.25
CA SER A 232 -19.87 2.11 -4.65
C SER A 232 -19.41 2.94 -3.45
N ASP A 233 -18.14 3.39 -3.49
CA ASP A 233 -17.52 4.27 -2.49
C ASP A 233 -16.35 5.08 -3.10
N SER A 234 -15.60 5.83 -2.28
CA SER A 234 -14.52 6.67 -2.78
C SER A 234 -13.33 5.89 -3.35
N ILE A 235 -13.09 4.67 -2.90
CA ILE A 235 -12.03 3.80 -3.42
C ILE A 235 -12.47 3.19 -4.76
N SER A 236 -13.63 2.55 -4.82
CA SER A 236 -14.14 1.93 -6.04
C SER A 236 -14.31 2.94 -7.18
N ASN A 237 -14.66 4.19 -6.87
CA ASN A 237 -14.76 5.25 -7.86
C ASN A 237 -13.39 5.75 -8.39
N ARG A 238 -12.31 5.61 -7.63
CA ARG A 238 -10.93 5.92 -8.11
C ARG A 238 -10.43 4.88 -9.09
N VAL A 239 -10.75 3.62 -8.86
CA VAL A 239 -10.38 2.48 -9.74
C VAL A 239 -11.25 2.46 -11.01
N GLY A 240 -12.36 3.20 -11.01
CA GLY A 240 -13.32 3.23 -12.09
C GLY A 240 -14.32 2.08 -12.03
N GLN A 241 -15.09 1.89 -13.13
CA GLN A 241 -16.16 0.87 -13.15
C GLN A 241 -15.67 -0.58 -13.02
N SER A 242 -14.38 -0.81 -13.25
CA SER A 242 -13.79 -2.16 -13.10
C SER A 242 -13.65 -2.63 -11.66
N GLY A 243 -13.71 -1.71 -10.68
CA GLY A 243 -13.68 -2.04 -9.25
C GLY A 243 -15.07 -2.22 -8.61
N LEU A 244 -16.12 -2.28 -9.39
CA LEU A 244 -17.49 -2.49 -8.93
C LEU A 244 -17.98 -3.89 -9.29
N LEU A 245 -18.75 -4.50 -8.38
CA LEU A 245 -19.50 -5.70 -8.71
C LEU A 245 -20.47 -5.43 -9.87
N PRO A 246 -20.90 -6.48 -10.61
CA PRO A 246 -21.89 -6.36 -11.67
C PRO A 246 -23.15 -5.62 -11.23
N ARG A 247 -23.85 -4.95 -12.16
CA ARG A 247 -25.11 -4.23 -11.86
C ARG A 247 -26.31 -5.17 -11.67
N ASP A 248 -26.06 -6.38 -11.23
CA ASP A 248 -27.11 -7.35 -10.99
C ASP A 248 -27.84 -7.05 -9.68
N GLU A 249 -29.15 -7.22 -9.70
CA GLU A 249 -29.96 -7.19 -8.49
C GLU A 249 -30.06 -8.60 -7.93
N VAL A 250 -29.53 -8.81 -6.73
CA VAL A 250 -29.51 -10.10 -6.05
C VAL A 250 -30.21 -10.04 -4.70
N ASN A 251 -30.68 -11.18 -4.24
CA ASN A 251 -31.27 -11.32 -2.91
C ASN A 251 -30.71 -12.54 -2.14
N TYR A 252 -29.66 -13.16 -2.67
CA TYR A 252 -28.86 -14.17 -2.01
C TYR A 252 -27.40 -13.98 -2.40
N MET A 253 -26.52 -13.87 -1.41
CA MET A 253 -25.08 -13.73 -1.61
C MET A 253 -24.33 -14.37 -0.42
N ARG A 254 -23.34 -15.22 -0.72
CA ARG A 254 -22.46 -15.83 0.27
C ARG A 254 -21.03 -15.79 -0.19
N ASN A 255 -20.10 -15.53 0.74
CA ASN A 255 -18.67 -15.73 0.50
C ASN A 255 -18.35 -17.22 0.63
N SER A 256 -18.63 -17.99 -0.41
CA SER A 256 -18.57 -19.44 -0.37
C SER A 256 -17.22 -20.03 -0.71
N VAL A 257 -16.36 -19.28 -1.42
CA VAL A 257 -15.05 -19.74 -1.88
C VAL A 257 -13.99 -18.69 -1.59
N LYS A 258 -12.84 -19.12 -1.13
CA LYS A 258 -11.60 -18.34 -1.19
C LYS A 258 -10.67 -18.99 -2.19
N ALA A 259 -10.29 -18.24 -3.20
CA ALA A 259 -9.34 -18.66 -4.21
C ALA A 259 -7.95 -18.13 -3.87
N VAL A 260 -6.93 -18.94 -4.13
CA VAL A 260 -5.53 -18.57 -3.96
C VAL A 260 -4.81 -18.76 -5.28
N VAL A 261 -4.13 -17.71 -5.73
CA VAL A 261 -3.38 -17.71 -6.99
C VAL A 261 -1.90 -17.48 -6.70
N ASP A 262 -1.05 -18.42 -7.07
CA ASP A 262 0.39 -18.29 -6.92
C ASP A 262 0.95 -17.24 -7.90
N ALA A 263 1.70 -16.27 -7.41
CA ALA A 263 2.21 -15.17 -8.24
C ALA A 263 3.32 -15.60 -9.22
N TYR A 264 3.99 -16.74 -8.97
CA TYR A 264 5.02 -17.28 -9.86
C TYR A 264 4.44 -18.28 -10.84
N GLU A 265 3.71 -19.33 -10.34
CA GLU A 265 3.16 -20.41 -11.16
C GLU A 265 1.81 -20.06 -11.80
N GLY A 266 1.08 -19.09 -11.24
CA GLY A 266 -0.29 -18.78 -11.66
C GLY A 266 -1.28 -19.92 -11.40
N THR A 267 -0.93 -20.91 -10.61
CA THR A 267 -1.86 -21.97 -10.18
C THR A 267 -2.98 -21.40 -9.36
N VAL A 268 -4.19 -21.91 -9.57
CA VAL A 268 -5.39 -21.51 -8.84
C VAL A 268 -5.84 -22.65 -7.96
N LYS A 269 -5.99 -22.40 -6.67
CA LYS A 269 -6.65 -23.30 -5.72
C LYS A 269 -7.91 -22.65 -5.20
N LEU A 270 -9.00 -23.40 -5.19
CA LEU A 270 -10.29 -22.96 -4.67
C LEU A 270 -10.58 -23.70 -3.38
N TYR A 271 -10.88 -22.96 -2.31
CA TYR A 271 -11.21 -23.54 -1.01
C TYR A 271 -12.65 -23.25 -0.64
N ALA A 272 -13.42 -24.29 -0.28
CA ALA A 272 -14.77 -24.14 0.24
C ALA A 272 -14.71 -23.39 1.58
N TRP A 273 -15.15 -22.14 1.58
CA TRP A 273 -15.14 -21.30 2.78
C TRP A 273 -16.42 -21.44 3.58
N GLU A 274 -17.58 -21.37 2.91
CA GLU A 274 -18.90 -21.64 3.49
C GLU A 274 -19.39 -23.00 3.00
N GLU A 275 -18.93 -24.08 3.63
CA GLU A 275 -19.21 -25.46 3.21
C GLU A 275 -20.71 -25.82 3.29
N SER A 276 -21.49 -25.08 4.10
CA SER A 276 -22.93 -25.27 4.26
C SER A 276 -23.75 -24.64 3.13
N ASP A 277 -23.15 -23.82 2.25
CA ASP A 277 -23.86 -23.16 1.16
C ASP A 277 -24.40 -24.17 0.13
N PRO A 278 -25.73 -24.25 -0.07
CA PRO A 278 -26.32 -25.21 -1.00
C PRO A 278 -25.97 -24.94 -2.46
N VAL A 279 -25.67 -23.68 -2.83
CA VAL A 279 -25.26 -23.32 -4.19
C VAL A 279 -23.84 -23.85 -4.44
N LEU A 280 -22.91 -23.62 -3.51
CA LEU A 280 -21.56 -24.18 -3.57
C LEU A 280 -21.60 -25.71 -3.65
N GLN A 281 -22.35 -26.36 -2.76
CA GLN A 281 -22.49 -27.83 -2.76
C GLN A 281 -23.02 -28.37 -4.09
N THR A 282 -23.87 -27.62 -4.79
CA THR A 282 -24.37 -27.99 -6.12
C THR A 282 -23.25 -27.94 -7.15
N TRP A 283 -22.43 -26.87 -7.13
CA TRP A 283 -21.29 -26.74 -8.01
C TRP A 283 -20.20 -27.79 -7.73
N MET A 284 -19.90 -28.08 -6.47
CA MET A 284 -18.96 -29.14 -6.09
C MET A 284 -19.40 -30.53 -6.57
N LYS A 285 -20.73 -30.80 -6.63
CA LYS A 285 -21.24 -32.04 -7.23
C LYS A 285 -21.14 -32.05 -8.75
N ALA A 286 -21.30 -30.89 -9.39
CA ALA A 286 -21.19 -30.79 -10.86
C ALA A 286 -19.73 -30.85 -11.32
N PHE A 287 -18.80 -30.32 -10.56
CA PHE A 287 -17.37 -30.28 -10.80
C PHE A 287 -16.61 -30.83 -9.58
N PRO A 288 -16.57 -32.15 -9.41
CA PRO A 288 -15.85 -32.76 -8.29
C PRO A 288 -14.35 -32.46 -8.43
N ASP A 289 -13.68 -32.34 -7.29
CA ASP A 289 -12.24 -32.11 -7.16
C ASP A 289 -11.73 -30.72 -7.63
N VAL A 290 -12.62 -29.79 -8.00
CA VAL A 290 -12.23 -28.43 -8.37
C VAL A 290 -12.12 -27.53 -7.13
N VAL A 291 -12.97 -27.75 -6.13
CA VAL A 291 -12.96 -27.00 -4.87
C VAL A 291 -12.50 -27.94 -3.76
N GLU A 292 -11.40 -27.57 -3.12
CA GLU A 292 -10.84 -28.27 -1.97
C GLU A 292 -11.58 -27.87 -0.68
N PRO A 293 -11.62 -28.75 0.35
CA PRO A 293 -12.20 -28.37 1.64
C PRO A 293 -11.35 -27.28 2.31
N ARG A 294 -11.97 -26.43 3.14
CA ARG A 294 -11.27 -25.38 3.90
C ARG A 294 -10.06 -25.92 4.67
N SER A 295 -10.14 -27.14 5.21
CA SER A 295 -9.08 -27.79 5.97
C SER A 295 -7.81 -28.10 5.15
N ALA A 296 -7.85 -27.99 3.83
CA ALA A 296 -6.69 -28.14 2.95
C ALA A 296 -5.88 -26.84 2.77
N MET A 297 -6.41 -25.70 3.23
CA MET A 297 -5.69 -24.42 3.24
C MET A 297 -4.54 -24.47 4.25
N SER A 298 -3.35 -24.00 3.88
CA SER A 298 -2.22 -23.93 4.80
C SER A 298 -2.50 -22.95 5.95
N GLU A 299 -1.89 -23.18 7.10
CA GLU A 299 -2.03 -22.29 8.26
C GLU A 299 -1.50 -20.88 7.94
N ASP A 300 -0.44 -20.79 7.14
CA ASP A 300 0.12 -19.52 6.70
C ASP A 300 -0.90 -18.72 5.88
N ILE A 301 -1.53 -19.31 4.86
CA ILE A 301 -2.57 -18.61 4.09
C ILE A 301 -3.76 -18.27 4.99
N LEU A 302 -4.16 -19.20 5.85
CA LEU A 302 -5.31 -19.00 6.76
C LEU A 302 -5.08 -17.80 7.68
N ALA A 303 -3.85 -17.58 8.17
CA ALA A 303 -3.50 -16.45 9.04
C ALA A 303 -3.74 -15.08 8.36
N HIS A 304 -3.68 -15.01 7.03
CA HIS A 304 -3.88 -13.79 6.23
C HIS A 304 -5.30 -13.62 5.69
N VAL A 305 -6.19 -14.62 5.87
CA VAL A 305 -7.58 -14.50 5.43
C VAL A 305 -8.26 -13.35 6.15
N ARG A 306 -8.95 -12.49 5.38
CA ARG A 306 -9.73 -11.37 5.91
C ARG A 306 -11.19 -11.44 5.46
N TYR A 307 -12.07 -10.67 6.13
CA TYR A 307 -13.47 -10.59 5.74
C TYR A 307 -13.61 -9.72 4.49
N PRO A 308 -14.30 -10.17 3.43
CA PRO A 308 -14.31 -9.47 2.15
C PRO A 308 -15.03 -8.13 2.19
N GLN A 309 -14.50 -7.14 1.48
CA GLN A 309 -15.05 -5.78 1.48
C GLN A 309 -16.42 -5.70 0.81
N ASP A 310 -16.61 -6.34 -0.35
CA ASP A 310 -17.82 -6.17 -1.14
C ASP A 310 -19.05 -6.77 -0.46
N ILE A 311 -18.95 -7.97 0.15
CA ILE A 311 -20.07 -8.51 0.92
C ILE A 311 -20.37 -7.64 2.17
N PHE A 312 -19.36 -7.08 2.81
CA PHE A 312 -19.55 -6.17 3.93
C PHE A 312 -20.27 -4.88 3.49
N LYS A 313 -19.93 -4.34 2.32
CA LYS A 313 -20.62 -3.18 1.74
C LYS A 313 -22.10 -3.48 1.45
N VAL A 314 -22.40 -4.68 0.94
CA VAL A 314 -23.79 -5.13 0.76
C VAL A 314 -24.49 -5.26 2.10
N GLN A 315 -23.85 -5.86 3.11
CA GLN A 315 -24.43 -6.02 4.45
C GLN A 315 -24.67 -4.68 5.13
N ARG A 316 -23.74 -3.70 5.03
CA ARG A 316 -23.96 -2.35 5.55
C ARG A 316 -25.14 -1.65 4.86
N ASN A 317 -25.32 -1.87 3.56
CA ASN A 317 -26.47 -1.33 2.82
C ASN A 317 -27.79 -1.91 3.36
N ILE A 318 -27.85 -3.22 3.60
CA ILE A 318 -29.00 -3.88 4.21
C ILE A 318 -29.24 -3.37 5.63
N MET A 319 -28.19 -3.31 6.45
CA MET A 319 -28.25 -2.85 7.85
C MET A 319 -28.78 -1.42 7.96
N SER A 320 -28.51 -0.56 6.98
CA SER A 320 -28.95 0.84 6.95
C SER A 320 -30.48 1.00 7.14
N ARG A 321 -31.25 -0.03 6.84
CA ARG A 321 -32.72 -0.04 6.97
C ARG A 321 -33.22 -1.13 7.90
N TYR A 322 -32.61 -2.32 7.87
CA TYR A 322 -33.11 -3.50 8.59
C TYR A 322 -32.68 -3.56 10.07
N HIS A 323 -31.97 -2.56 10.59
CA HIS A 323 -31.78 -2.38 12.02
C HIS A 323 -33.07 -1.97 12.74
N VAL A 324 -34.06 -1.42 12.00
CA VAL A 324 -35.35 -0.99 12.54
C VAL A 324 -36.25 -2.21 12.75
N THR A 325 -36.63 -2.46 13.99
CA THR A 325 -37.46 -3.62 14.38
C THR A 325 -38.94 -3.26 14.51
N ASP A 326 -39.30 -1.98 14.68
CA ASP A 326 -40.67 -1.51 14.73
C ASP A 326 -41.26 -1.40 13.32
N ALA A 327 -42.37 -2.10 13.04
CA ALA A 327 -42.97 -2.15 11.73
C ALA A 327 -43.48 -0.79 11.19
N VAL A 328 -43.96 0.08 12.07
CA VAL A 328 -44.47 1.42 11.69
C VAL A 328 -43.31 2.33 11.34
N THR A 329 -42.27 2.34 12.13
CA THR A 329 -41.03 3.10 11.91
C THR A 329 -40.34 2.63 10.61
N PHE A 330 -40.28 1.32 10.39
CA PHE A 330 -39.73 0.72 9.18
C PHE A 330 -40.53 1.14 7.92
N TYR A 331 -41.87 1.04 8.00
CA TYR A 331 -42.76 1.42 6.88
C TYR A 331 -42.65 2.92 6.55
N ASN A 332 -42.60 3.78 7.57
CA ASN A 332 -42.51 5.22 7.38
C ASN A 332 -41.09 5.68 6.97
N GLY A 333 -40.06 4.85 7.12
CA GLY A 333 -38.68 5.20 6.81
C GLY A 333 -38.13 6.35 7.66
N THR A 334 -38.59 6.45 8.92
CA THR A 334 -38.23 7.58 9.80
C THR A 334 -36.87 7.43 10.48
N ASP A 335 -36.36 6.20 10.56
CA ASP A 335 -35.06 5.88 11.16
C ASP A 335 -34.17 5.13 10.16
N VAL A 336 -33.99 5.68 8.98
CA VAL A 336 -33.08 5.13 7.97
C VAL A 336 -31.68 5.70 8.18
N TRP A 337 -30.70 4.80 8.19
CA TRP A 337 -29.28 5.18 8.23
C TRP A 337 -28.70 5.28 6.82
N ILE A 338 -27.64 6.06 6.69
CA ILE A 338 -26.82 6.15 5.48
C ILE A 338 -25.34 5.96 5.86
N VAL A 339 -24.54 5.49 4.91
CA VAL A 339 -23.08 5.59 5.03
C VAL A 339 -22.71 7.06 4.85
N PRO A 340 -21.88 7.65 5.74
CA PRO A 340 -21.41 9.03 5.56
C PRO A 340 -20.64 9.21 4.25
N PHE A 341 -20.64 10.43 3.73
CA PHE A 341 -19.74 10.78 2.64
C PHE A 341 -18.30 10.87 3.14
N ASP A 342 -17.36 10.56 2.26
CA ASP A 342 -15.93 10.67 2.53
C ASP A 342 -15.54 12.17 2.60
N PRO A 343 -15.15 12.68 3.77
CA PRO A 343 -14.82 14.10 3.92
C PRO A 343 -13.51 14.51 3.23
N THR A 344 -12.67 13.54 2.86
CA THR A 344 -11.36 13.78 2.26
C THR A 344 -11.42 13.92 0.74
N VAL A 345 -12.58 13.64 0.13
CA VAL A 345 -12.80 13.70 -1.32
C VAL A 345 -13.62 14.94 -1.69
N THR A 346 -13.02 15.89 -2.40
CA THR A 346 -13.66 17.13 -2.85
C THR A 346 -13.59 17.22 -4.38
N PRO A 347 -14.69 17.60 -5.08
CA PRO A 347 -16.01 18.03 -4.63
C PRO A 347 -17.07 16.92 -4.58
N ALA A 348 -16.70 15.66 -4.66
CA ALA A 348 -17.65 14.58 -4.87
C ALA A 348 -18.37 14.16 -3.57
N GLN A 349 -19.69 14.00 -3.61
CA GLN A 349 -20.46 13.33 -2.58
C GLN A 349 -20.36 11.81 -2.82
N VAL A 350 -19.27 11.22 -2.38
CA VAL A 350 -18.98 9.79 -2.50
C VAL A 350 -18.97 9.17 -1.11
N PHE A 351 -19.49 7.97 -0.97
CA PHE A 351 -19.55 7.30 0.32
C PHE A 351 -18.16 6.93 0.83
N GLN A 352 -17.99 7.00 2.15
CA GLN A 352 -16.78 6.57 2.82
C GLN A 352 -16.61 5.04 2.66
N PRO A 353 -15.40 4.54 2.32
CA PRO A 353 -15.14 3.12 2.25
C PRO A 353 -15.11 2.50 3.64
N PRO A 354 -15.25 1.18 3.77
CA PRO A 354 -14.92 0.50 5.00
C PRO A 354 -13.40 0.45 5.19
N TYR A 355 -12.95 0.39 6.45
CA TYR A 355 -11.53 0.33 6.79
C TYR A 355 -11.22 -0.91 7.62
N TYR A 356 -10.14 -1.63 7.29
CA TYR A 356 -9.58 -2.65 8.16
C TYR A 356 -8.79 -1.97 9.27
N LEU A 357 -9.12 -2.33 10.51
CA LEU A 357 -8.50 -1.78 11.72
C LEU A 357 -8.32 -2.90 12.76
N THR A 358 -7.20 -2.89 13.45
CA THR A 358 -7.05 -3.71 14.66
C THR A 358 -7.58 -2.92 15.85
N LEU A 359 -8.70 -3.35 16.41
CA LEU A 359 -9.37 -2.64 17.49
C LEU A 359 -10.05 -3.61 18.47
N GLN A 360 -10.28 -3.14 19.69
CA GLN A 360 -11.08 -3.83 20.69
C GLN A 360 -12.49 -3.26 20.71
N MET A 361 -13.47 -4.08 20.32
CA MET A 361 -14.86 -3.68 20.39
C MET A 361 -15.34 -3.65 21.85
N PRO A 362 -16.23 -2.70 22.22
CA PRO A 362 -16.84 -2.69 23.56
C PRO A 362 -17.49 -4.02 23.90
N GLY A 363 -17.09 -4.59 25.05
CA GLY A 363 -17.55 -5.89 25.53
C GLY A 363 -16.65 -7.07 25.16
N GLU A 364 -15.68 -6.87 24.28
CA GLU A 364 -14.66 -7.88 23.96
C GLU A 364 -13.45 -7.74 24.90
N SER A 365 -12.77 -8.85 25.16
CA SER A 365 -11.58 -8.90 26.01
C SER A 365 -10.28 -8.68 25.24
N GLU A 366 -10.31 -8.90 23.93
CA GLU A 366 -9.14 -8.89 23.06
C GLU A 366 -9.36 -7.97 21.86
N THR A 367 -8.27 -7.52 21.25
CA THR A 367 -8.29 -6.81 19.97
C THR A 367 -8.47 -7.82 18.83
N ALA A 368 -9.19 -7.41 17.78
CA ALA A 368 -9.35 -8.20 16.57
C ALA A 368 -9.08 -7.33 15.34
N PHE A 369 -8.52 -7.93 14.30
CA PHE A 369 -8.47 -7.33 12.98
C PHE A 369 -9.88 -7.33 12.41
N SER A 370 -10.44 -6.16 12.18
CA SER A 370 -11.85 -5.99 11.88
C SER A 370 -12.05 -5.05 10.68
N LEU A 371 -13.05 -5.34 9.85
CA LEU A 371 -13.50 -4.41 8.82
C LEU A 371 -14.62 -3.55 9.40
N THR A 372 -14.50 -2.24 9.30
CA THR A 372 -15.32 -1.29 10.03
C THR A 372 -16.01 -0.26 9.14
N THR A 373 -17.16 0.24 9.58
CA THR A 373 -17.87 1.35 8.94
C THR A 373 -18.69 2.12 9.96
N THR A 374 -19.07 3.35 9.60
CA THR A 374 -19.95 4.19 10.40
C THR A 374 -21.27 4.42 9.68
N PHE A 375 -22.31 4.77 10.44
CA PHE A 375 -23.62 5.17 9.92
C PHE A 375 -24.03 6.52 10.49
N ALA A 376 -24.68 7.31 9.66
CA ALA A 376 -25.35 8.55 10.04
C ALA A 376 -26.86 8.43 9.81
N PRO A 377 -27.71 9.10 10.60
CA PRO A 377 -29.13 9.20 10.27
C PRO A 377 -29.29 9.95 8.95
N GLN A 378 -30.25 9.53 8.14
CA GLN A 378 -30.56 10.24 6.91
C GLN A 378 -30.82 11.73 7.20
N ARG A 379 -30.17 12.65 6.47
CA ARG A 379 -30.26 14.11 6.60
C ARG A 379 -29.60 14.72 7.85
N ARG A 380 -28.72 13.99 8.55
CA ARG A 380 -27.91 14.52 9.66
C ARG A 380 -26.45 14.20 9.46
N GLN A 381 -25.58 15.01 10.05
CA GLN A 381 -24.11 14.79 10.02
C GLN A 381 -23.57 14.18 11.32
N THR A 382 -24.47 13.80 12.23
CA THR A 382 -24.14 13.08 13.46
C THR A 382 -24.08 11.58 13.19
N LEU A 383 -23.36 10.82 14.02
CA LEU A 383 -23.36 9.36 13.91
C LEU A 383 -24.61 8.74 14.54
N ALA A 384 -25.07 7.64 13.92
CA ALA A 384 -26.12 6.76 14.43
C ALA A 384 -25.55 5.46 14.98
N ALA A 385 -24.55 4.89 14.29
CA ALA A 385 -23.94 3.62 14.69
C ALA A 385 -22.51 3.49 14.18
N PHE A 386 -21.77 2.59 14.81
CA PHE A 386 -20.50 2.03 14.34
C PHE A 386 -20.68 0.53 14.16
N MET A 387 -20.22 -0.01 13.05
CA MET A 387 -20.32 -1.44 12.74
C MET A 387 -18.92 -2.00 12.46
N ALA A 388 -18.62 -3.15 13.03
CA ALA A 388 -17.40 -3.90 12.80
C ALA A 388 -17.71 -5.36 12.53
N VAL A 389 -16.95 -6.01 11.66
CA VAL A 389 -16.96 -7.46 11.46
C VAL A 389 -15.57 -7.99 11.75
N ASN A 390 -15.51 -9.04 12.58
CA ASN A 390 -14.27 -9.72 12.90
C ASN A 390 -13.72 -10.42 11.65
N SER A 391 -12.50 -10.08 11.24
CA SER A 391 -11.81 -10.61 10.06
C SER A 391 -10.75 -11.66 10.41
N ASP A 392 -10.46 -11.88 11.69
CA ASP A 392 -9.51 -12.92 12.10
C ASP A 392 -10.07 -14.31 11.90
N PRO A 393 -9.32 -15.23 11.28
CA PRO A 393 -9.76 -16.61 11.11
C PRO A 393 -9.93 -17.29 12.47
N GLY A 394 -11.06 -17.97 12.67
CA GLY A 394 -11.41 -18.62 13.93
C GLY A 394 -12.91 -18.66 14.16
N GLU A 395 -13.31 -18.90 15.41
CA GLU A 395 -14.73 -19.02 15.78
C GLU A 395 -15.51 -17.70 15.59
N ASN A 396 -14.84 -16.56 15.76
CA ASN A 396 -15.44 -15.22 15.64
C ASN A 396 -15.39 -14.63 14.24
N TYR A 397 -14.80 -15.32 13.25
CA TYR A 397 -14.74 -14.82 11.88
C TYR A 397 -16.14 -14.55 11.33
N GLY A 398 -16.32 -13.34 10.81
CA GLY A 398 -17.60 -12.90 10.24
C GLY A 398 -18.64 -12.49 11.28
N ASN A 399 -18.29 -12.46 12.57
CA ASN A 399 -19.18 -11.95 13.61
C ASN A 399 -19.29 -10.43 13.46
N ILE A 400 -20.51 -9.96 13.15
CA ILE A 400 -20.82 -8.54 12.97
C ILE A 400 -21.33 -7.97 14.28
N GLN A 401 -20.70 -6.90 14.75
CA GLN A 401 -21.12 -6.14 15.92
C GLN A 401 -21.54 -4.73 15.49
N VAL A 402 -22.66 -4.26 16.00
CA VAL A 402 -23.17 -2.92 15.75
C VAL A 402 -23.34 -2.17 17.06
N LEU A 403 -22.57 -1.10 17.24
CA LEU A 403 -22.72 -0.17 18.36
C LEU A 403 -23.71 0.91 17.95
N GLN A 404 -24.95 0.77 18.39
CA GLN A 404 -25.95 1.80 18.19
C GLN A 404 -25.73 2.94 19.20
N LEU A 405 -25.59 4.16 18.69
CA LEU A 405 -25.32 5.33 19.51
C LEU A 405 -26.62 5.92 20.08
N PRO A 406 -26.61 6.48 21.30
CA PRO A 406 -27.79 7.06 21.91
C PRO A 406 -28.33 8.24 21.08
N SER A 407 -29.63 8.24 20.79
CA SER A 407 -30.29 9.31 20.02
C SER A 407 -30.39 10.64 20.75
N ASN A 408 -30.20 10.66 22.06
CA ASN A 408 -30.20 11.86 22.93
C ASN A 408 -28.82 12.49 23.09
N THR A 409 -27.77 11.89 22.51
CA THR A 409 -26.40 12.42 22.55
C THR A 409 -25.95 12.72 21.12
N THR A 410 -25.40 13.92 20.92
CA THR A 410 -24.88 14.31 19.60
C THR A 410 -23.42 13.88 19.49
N ILE A 411 -23.16 12.85 18.70
CA ILE A 411 -21.81 12.40 18.36
C ILE A 411 -21.53 12.86 16.93
N PRO A 412 -20.48 13.65 16.66
CA PRO A 412 -20.20 14.16 15.33
C PRO A 412 -19.85 13.02 14.37
N GLY A 413 -20.40 13.05 13.15
CA GLY A 413 -20.00 12.15 12.08
C GLY A 413 -18.74 12.63 11.35
N PRO A 414 -18.16 11.83 10.44
CA PRO A 414 -16.91 12.15 9.76
C PRO A 414 -16.88 13.55 9.13
N GLN A 415 -17.93 13.94 8.42
CA GLN A 415 -18.02 15.27 7.81
C GLN A 415 -18.03 16.39 8.86
N GLN A 416 -18.69 16.20 9.98
CA GLN A 416 -18.72 17.19 11.05
C GLN A 416 -17.38 17.28 11.78
N VAL A 417 -16.71 16.15 11.96
CA VAL A 417 -15.34 16.12 12.55
C VAL A 417 -14.37 16.87 11.64
N GLN A 418 -14.42 16.65 10.33
CA GLN A 418 -13.60 17.38 9.37
C GLN A 418 -13.85 18.89 9.45
N ASN A 419 -15.11 19.30 9.51
CA ASN A 419 -15.46 20.71 9.69
C ASN A 419 -14.94 21.26 11.03
N ASN A 420 -14.96 20.46 12.12
CA ASN A 420 -14.41 20.86 13.41
C ASN A 420 -12.89 21.04 13.33
N PHE A 421 -12.17 20.16 12.64
CA PHE A 421 -10.73 20.31 12.39
C PHE A 421 -10.42 21.61 11.65
N GLU A 422 -11.14 21.89 10.58
CA GLU A 422 -10.89 23.07 9.76
C GLU A 422 -11.29 24.38 10.44
N SER A 423 -12.28 24.35 11.34
CA SER A 423 -12.77 25.53 12.05
C SER A 423 -12.06 25.80 13.38
N ASP A 424 -11.30 24.84 13.92
CA ASP A 424 -10.49 25.06 15.11
C ASP A 424 -9.38 26.10 14.82
N PRO A 425 -9.25 27.18 15.63
CA PRO A 425 -8.31 28.27 15.33
C PRO A 425 -6.85 27.83 15.29
N ASP A 426 -6.43 26.92 16.19
CA ASP A 426 -5.05 26.45 16.27
C ASP A 426 -4.73 25.53 15.08
N VAL A 427 -5.62 24.60 14.77
CA VAL A 427 -5.50 23.70 13.61
C VAL A 427 -5.51 24.50 12.31
N SER A 428 -6.48 25.38 12.12
CA SER A 428 -6.62 26.20 10.92
C SER A 428 -5.38 27.07 10.66
N SER A 429 -4.83 27.66 11.73
CA SER A 429 -3.60 28.46 11.67
C SER A 429 -2.41 27.62 11.20
N GLN A 430 -2.20 26.44 11.81
CA GLN A 430 -1.11 25.54 11.45
C GLN A 430 -1.27 25.00 10.02
N LEU A 431 -2.46 24.52 9.62
CA LEU A 431 -2.72 24.05 8.26
C LEU A 431 -2.49 25.16 7.21
N SER A 432 -2.86 26.42 7.56
CA SER A 432 -2.60 27.57 6.69
C SER A 432 -1.11 27.86 6.52
N LEU A 433 -0.31 27.66 7.57
CA LEU A 433 1.15 27.78 7.50
C LEU A 433 1.76 26.68 6.63
N LEU A 434 1.28 25.44 6.78
CA LEU A 434 1.75 24.28 5.99
C LEU A 434 1.41 24.39 4.50
N ARG A 435 0.35 25.13 4.14
CA ARG A 435 -0.05 25.43 2.74
C ARG A 435 0.74 26.56 2.10
N ARG A 436 1.63 27.25 2.84
CA ARG A 436 2.44 28.36 2.30
C ARG A 436 3.66 27.86 1.51
N GLY A 437 4.16 28.69 0.62
CA GLY A 437 5.41 28.40 -0.12
C GLY A 437 5.27 27.36 -1.25
N GLY A 438 4.04 27.08 -1.71
CA GLY A 438 3.81 26.12 -2.80
C GLY A 438 3.70 24.66 -2.33
N SER A 439 3.64 24.42 -1.01
CA SER A 439 3.35 23.10 -0.46
C SER A 439 1.85 22.78 -0.58
N GLU A 440 1.54 21.52 -0.84
CA GLU A 440 0.18 20.99 -0.80
C GLU A 440 0.00 20.14 0.46
N VAL A 441 -1.07 20.41 1.19
CA VAL A 441 -1.51 19.58 2.33
C VAL A 441 -2.46 18.53 1.80
N VAL A 442 -2.10 17.27 1.96
CA VAL A 442 -2.92 16.11 1.59
C VAL A 442 -3.41 15.46 2.88
N LEU A 443 -4.73 15.43 3.05
CA LEU A 443 -5.37 14.74 4.17
C LEU A 443 -5.48 13.25 3.84
N GLY A 444 -5.17 12.39 4.81
CA GLY A 444 -5.35 10.95 4.68
C GLY A 444 -6.77 10.52 5.05
N ASN A 445 -6.98 9.23 5.24
CA ASN A 445 -8.29 8.72 5.63
C ASN A 445 -8.65 9.15 7.06
N LEU A 446 -9.85 9.70 7.25
CA LEU A 446 -10.40 9.98 8.57
C LEU A 446 -10.93 8.68 9.18
N LEU A 447 -10.25 8.14 10.17
CA LEU A 447 -10.62 6.94 10.90
C LEU A 447 -11.50 7.29 12.11
N SER A 448 -12.51 6.46 12.36
CA SER A 448 -13.38 6.57 13.53
C SER A 448 -13.26 5.29 14.36
N LEU A 449 -12.94 5.38 15.64
CA LEU A 449 -12.65 4.24 16.52
C LEU A 449 -13.46 4.34 17.82
N PRO A 450 -14.14 3.27 18.27
CA PRO A 450 -14.69 3.20 19.62
C PRO A 450 -13.56 3.26 20.65
N PHE A 451 -13.66 4.16 21.60
CA PHE A 451 -12.63 4.32 22.64
C PHE A 451 -13.25 4.88 23.92
N ASN A 452 -13.02 4.23 25.08
CA ASN A 452 -13.46 4.69 26.41
C ASN A 452 -14.89 5.21 26.49
N GLY A 453 -15.85 4.50 25.86
CA GLY A 453 -17.26 4.87 25.87
C GLY A 453 -17.62 6.07 24.96
N GLY A 454 -16.69 6.49 24.11
CA GLY A 454 -16.86 7.52 23.09
C GLY A 454 -16.32 7.06 21.74
N LEU A 455 -16.11 8.03 20.84
CA LEU A 455 -15.44 7.83 19.57
C LEU A 455 -14.21 8.71 19.48
N LEU A 456 -13.11 8.10 19.12
CA LEU A 456 -11.86 8.75 18.77
C LEU A 456 -11.80 8.87 17.25
N TYR A 457 -11.40 10.03 16.75
CA TYR A 457 -11.17 10.29 15.33
C TYR A 457 -9.70 10.59 15.12
N VAL A 458 -9.12 10.01 14.08
CA VAL A 458 -7.71 10.20 13.73
C VAL A 458 -7.58 10.38 12.23
N GLU A 459 -6.81 11.39 11.81
CA GLU A 459 -6.56 11.69 10.41
C GLU A 459 -5.09 12.09 10.21
N PRO A 460 -4.31 11.36 9.41
CA PRO A 460 -2.93 11.73 9.11
C PRO A 460 -2.88 12.90 8.12
N VAL A 461 -1.93 13.82 8.34
CA VAL A 461 -1.72 14.99 7.50
C VAL A 461 -0.37 14.90 6.81
N TYR A 462 -0.40 14.78 5.49
CA TYR A 462 0.78 14.71 4.66
C TYR A 462 1.07 16.06 4.01
N ILE A 463 2.33 16.34 3.78
CA ILE A 463 2.77 17.52 3.04
C ILE A 463 3.52 17.05 1.80
N ARG A 464 3.12 17.58 0.65
CA ARG A 464 3.79 17.39 -0.63
C ARG A 464 4.42 18.71 -1.05
N ALA A 465 5.74 18.71 -1.32
CA ALA A 465 6.41 19.85 -1.92
C ALA A 465 5.90 20.06 -3.35
N ALA A 466 5.93 21.32 -3.83
CA ALA A 466 5.37 21.68 -5.13
C ALA A 466 5.92 20.82 -6.28
N ALA A 467 5.05 20.53 -7.23
CA ALA A 467 5.22 19.93 -8.55
C ALA A 467 5.67 18.46 -8.60
N ASP A 468 6.74 18.02 -7.92
CA ASP A 468 7.31 16.67 -8.10
C ASP A 468 7.60 15.94 -6.77
N GLY A 469 7.26 16.52 -5.63
CA GLY A 469 7.46 15.92 -4.32
C GLY A 469 6.45 14.82 -4.02
N PHE A 470 6.85 13.79 -3.28
CA PHE A 470 5.92 12.83 -2.70
C PHE A 470 5.42 13.29 -1.33
N PRO A 471 4.20 12.91 -0.92
CA PRO A 471 3.64 13.32 0.36
C PRO A 471 4.38 12.62 1.52
N LEU A 472 4.80 13.41 2.50
CA LEU A 472 5.41 12.94 3.74
C LEU A 472 4.44 13.18 4.90
N LEU A 473 4.30 12.21 5.80
CA LEU A 473 3.55 12.39 7.05
C LEU A 473 4.25 13.44 7.91
N ARG A 474 3.52 14.50 8.26
CA ARG A 474 4.07 15.62 9.03
C ARG A 474 3.29 15.93 10.29
N LYS A 475 2.02 15.60 10.31
CA LYS A 475 1.14 15.87 11.43
C LYS A 475 0.06 14.79 11.52
N VAL A 476 -0.55 14.68 12.69
CA VAL A 476 -1.72 13.85 12.95
C VAL A 476 -2.79 14.72 13.58
N LEU A 477 -3.97 14.74 12.96
CA LEU A 477 -5.19 15.27 13.54
C LEU A 477 -5.84 14.21 14.43
N ALA A 478 -6.28 14.62 15.60
CA ALA A 478 -7.09 13.79 16.49
C ALA A 478 -8.25 14.57 17.07
N ALA A 479 -9.38 13.90 17.32
CA ALA A 479 -10.50 14.47 18.07
C ALA A 479 -11.11 13.44 19.01
N TYR A 480 -11.42 13.86 20.23
CA TYR A 480 -12.15 13.07 21.22
C TYR A 480 -13.05 13.97 22.08
N GLY A 481 -14.35 13.70 22.05
CA GLY A 481 -15.33 14.58 22.67
C GLY A 481 -15.32 15.98 22.04
N ALA A 482 -15.02 16.99 22.84
CA ALA A 482 -14.90 18.38 22.39
C ALA A 482 -13.44 18.79 22.06
N ASN A 483 -12.48 17.94 22.36
CA ASN A 483 -11.06 18.24 22.20
C ASN A 483 -10.60 17.93 20.78
N VAL A 484 -9.79 18.83 20.22
CA VAL A 484 -9.16 18.69 18.90
C VAL A 484 -7.67 18.93 19.05
N ALA A 485 -6.86 18.21 18.30
CA ALA A 485 -5.41 18.36 18.28
C ALA A 485 -4.83 18.17 16.87
N LEU A 486 -3.75 18.90 16.56
CA LEU A 486 -2.89 18.70 15.41
C LEU A 486 -1.44 18.68 15.92
N GLU A 487 -0.85 17.51 15.97
CA GLU A 487 0.49 17.28 16.55
C GLU A 487 1.41 16.55 15.58
N ASP A 488 2.70 16.48 15.92
CA ASP A 488 3.73 15.90 15.05
C ASP A 488 3.63 14.38 14.88
N ASN A 489 3.01 13.72 15.85
CA ASN A 489 2.82 12.25 15.84
C ASN A 489 1.53 11.86 16.56
N LEU A 490 1.15 10.60 16.41
CA LEU A 490 -0.09 10.06 16.96
C LEU A 490 -0.10 10.12 18.52
N ALA A 491 1.01 9.76 19.18
CA ALA A 491 1.09 9.73 20.63
C ALA A 491 0.83 11.13 21.24
N SER A 492 1.46 12.16 20.67
CA SER A 492 1.25 13.55 21.09
C SER A 492 -0.19 14.03 20.82
N ALA A 493 -0.77 13.67 19.68
CA ALA A 493 -2.13 14.02 19.34
C ALA A 493 -3.13 13.35 20.31
N LEU A 494 -2.97 12.06 20.60
CA LEU A 494 -3.79 11.33 21.57
C LEU A 494 -3.64 11.90 22.98
N ALA A 495 -2.43 12.16 23.43
CA ALA A 495 -2.17 12.74 24.75
C ALA A 495 -2.92 14.07 24.93
N LYS A 496 -2.89 14.92 23.91
CA LYS A 496 -3.56 16.23 23.96
C LYS A 496 -5.08 16.12 23.99
N VAL A 497 -5.69 15.26 23.16
CA VAL A 497 -7.16 15.11 23.16
C VAL A 497 -7.69 14.38 24.39
N LEU A 498 -6.87 13.49 24.98
CA LEU A 498 -7.21 12.75 26.20
C LEU A 498 -6.84 13.48 27.50
N GLY A 499 -6.11 14.60 27.41
CA GLY A 499 -5.67 15.39 28.57
C GLY A 499 -4.63 14.67 29.43
N THR A 500 -3.74 13.88 28.80
CA THR A 500 -2.68 13.11 29.46
C THR A 500 -1.30 13.53 28.96
N SER A 501 -0.21 12.93 29.50
CA SER A 501 1.13 13.12 28.97
C SER A 501 1.37 12.16 27.78
N PRO A 502 2.13 12.58 26.74
CA PRO A 502 2.56 11.65 25.67
C PRO A 502 3.22 10.39 26.19
N ASP A 503 4.02 10.49 27.26
CA ASP A 503 4.70 9.34 27.89
C ASP A 503 3.72 8.34 28.56
N ALA A 504 2.46 8.75 28.79
CA ALA A 504 1.42 7.89 29.32
C ALA A 504 0.68 7.10 28.23
N ILE A 505 0.89 7.45 26.96
CA ILE A 505 0.41 6.69 25.82
C ILE A 505 1.46 5.59 25.56
N PRO A 506 1.11 4.30 25.69
CA PRO A 506 2.07 3.25 25.43
C PRO A 506 2.62 3.38 24.02
N GLU A 507 3.92 3.48 23.88
CA GLU A 507 4.56 3.23 22.59
C GLU A 507 4.28 1.77 22.24
N THR A 508 3.44 1.55 21.28
CA THR A 508 3.05 0.20 20.84
C THR A 508 4.17 -0.53 20.11
N ILE A 509 5.34 0.12 19.95
CA ILE A 509 6.54 -0.49 19.37
C ILE A 509 7.77 0.03 20.13
N PRO A 510 8.55 -0.84 20.79
CA PRO A 510 9.91 -0.47 21.13
C PRO A 510 10.67 -0.14 19.84
N ASN A 511 11.39 0.97 19.82
CA ASN A 511 12.39 1.22 18.79
C ASN A 511 13.27 -0.02 18.68
N ILE A 512 13.14 -0.77 17.60
CA ILE A 512 14.02 -1.90 17.35
C ILE A 512 15.30 -1.29 16.80
N ASP A 513 16.28 -1.24 17.68
CA ASP A 513 17.67 -1.03 17.29
C ASP A 513 18.07 -2.22 16.39
N LEU A 514 18.17 -2.00 15.09
CA LEU A 514 18.72 -2.96 14.12
C LEU A 514 20.25 -3.08 14.25
N GLY A 515 20.76 -2.91 15.46
CA GLY A 515 22.15 -3.10 15.81
C GLY A 515 22.45 -4.53 16.23
N GLY A 516 23.02 -5.33 15.35
CA GLY A 516 23.80 -6.50 15.71
C GLY A 516 25.00 -6.08 16.57
N GLY A 517 24.79 -5.79 17.86
CA GLY A 517 25.82 -5.41 18.80
C GLY A 517 26.37 -6.63 19.52
N THR A 518 27.56 -7.07 19.17
CA THR A 518 28.43 -7.80 20.08
C THR A 518 28.97 -6.81 21.13
N THR A 519 28.51 -6.97 22.36
CA THR A 519 29.07 -6.27 23.52
C THR A 519 30.52 -6.65 23.71
N THR A 520 31.45 -5.69 23.60
CA THR A 520 32.78 -5.74 24.21
C THR A 520 32.91 -4.64 25.26
N PRO A 521 33.63 -4.89 26.36
CA PRO A 521 33.54 -4.05 27.55
C PRO A 521 34.35 -2.75 27.43
N ASP A 522 33.80 -1.76 28.04
CA ASP A 522 34.21 -0.44 28.42
C ASP A 522 35.72 -0.26 28.64
N ALA A 523 36.31 0.69 27.89
CA ALA A 523 37.61 1.29 28.23
C ALA A 523 37.37 2.78 28.53
N THR A 524 37.29 3.10 29.80
CA THR A 524 37.20 4.47 30.30
C THR A 524 38.59 5.14 30.20
N ASP A 525 38.66 6.21 29.43
CA ASP A 525 39.79 7.15 29.41
C ASP A 525 39.58 8.23 30.50
N PRO A 526 40.62 8.69 31.23
CA PRO A 526 40.46 9.53 32.41
C PRO A 526 40.05 10.99 32.18
N ASP A 527 39.82 11.43 30.96
CA ASP A 527 39.59 12.87 30.65
C ASP A 527 38.17 13.22 30.13
N GLY A 528 37.20 12.36 30.31
CA GLY A 528 35.77 12.72 30.33
C GLY A 528 35.15 13.25 29.03
N THR A 529 35.82 13.15 27.88
CA THR A 529 35.24 13.52 26.59
C THR A 529 34.98 12.25 25.76
N ILE A 530 33.72 11.82 25.69
CA ILE A 530 33.31 10.68 24.84
C ILE A 530 33.31 11.16 23.39
N THR A 531 34.29 10.72 22.62
CA THR A 531 34.24 10.89 21.16
C THR A 531 33.54 9.66 20.57
N PRO A 532 32.38 9.80 19.90
CA PRO A 532 31.67 8.67 19.27
C PRO A 532 32.58 7.99 18.24
N THR A 533 32.73 6.68 18.34
CA THR A 533 33.59 5.87 17.44
C THR A 533 32.81 5.31 16.26
N ASP A 534 31.47 5.37 16.32
CA ASP A 534 30.58 4.92 15.24
C ASP A 534 30.29 6.06 14.25
N PRO A 535 30.46 5.86 12.94
CA PRO A 535 30.14 6.87 11.93
C PRO A 535 28.69 7.36 11.97
N ILE A 536 27.73 6.51 12.37
CA ILE A 536 26.32 6.87 12.51
C ILE A 536 26.11 7.79 13.72
N GLU A 537 26.78 7.51 14.86
CA GLU A 537 26.74 8.40 16.03
C GLU A 537 27.46 9.73 15.76
N GLN A 538 28.57 9.71 15.00
CA GLN A 538 29.24 10.93 14.54
C GLN A 538 28.34 11.78 13.63
N LEU A 539 27.57 11.14 12.74
CA LEU A 539 26.59 11.83 11.90
C LEU A 539 25.46 12.44 12.75
N ALA A 540 24.89 11.66 13.68
CA ALA A 540 23.85 12.14 14.58
C ALA A 540 24.30 13.33 15.43
N ALA A 541 25.46 13.25 16.05
CA ALA A 541 26.06 14.34 16.84
C ALA A 541 26.34 15.59 15.97
N ALA A 542 26.81 15.40 14.74
CA ALA A 542 27.07 16.53 13.83
C ALA A 542 25.76 17.20 13.35
N VAL A 543 24.68 16.45 13.20
CA VAL A 543 23.33 16.99 12.89
C VAL A 543 22.77 17.79 14.07
N GLU A 544 22.92 17.28 15.30
CA GLU A 544 22.50 17.97 16.52
C GLU A 544 23.24 19.29 16.68
N ASP A 545 24.56 19.29 16.50
CA ASP A 545 25.39 20.49 16.56
C ASP A 545 25.01 21.51 15.46
N ALA A 546 24.65 21.06 14.27
CA ALA A 546 24.17 21.94 13.21
C ALA A 546 22.83 22.62 13.58
N GLN A 547 21.92 21.86 14.17
CA GLN A 547 20.62 22.39 14.62
C GLN A 547 20.80 23.40 15.77
N ALA A 548 21.66 23.10 16.75
CA ALA A 548 21.95 24.00 17.84
C ALA A 548 22.60 25.31 17.34
N ALA A 549 23.59 25.22 16.47
CA ALA A 549 24.26 26.39 15.90
C ALA A 549 23.30 27.26 15.06
N PHE A 550 22.38 26.62 14.31
CA PHE A 550 21.33 27.34 13.58
C PHE A 550 20.36 28.09 14.52
N ALA A 551 19.90 27.43 15.59
CA ALA A 551 19.00 28.05 16.58
C ALA A 551 19.68 29.24 17.28
N GLU A 552 20.94 29.10 17.71
CA GLU A 552 21.72 30.19 18.30
C GLU A 552 21.92 31.36 17.34
N GLY A 553 22.19 31.09 16.06
CA GLY A 553 22.26 32.11 15.03
C GLY A 553 20.95 32.90 14.85
N GLN A 554 19.80 32.24 14.92
CA GLN A 554 18.50 32.91 14.86
C GLN A 554 18.24 33.84 16.07
N VAL A 555 18.62 33.39 17.27
CA VAL A 555 18.52 34.20 18.50
C VAL A 555 19.44 35.42 18.42
N ALA A 556 20.70 35.24 18.06
CA ALA A 556 21.69 36.31 17.92
C ALA A 556 21.25 37.35 16.85
N LEU A 557 20.68 36.89 15.75
CA LEU A 557 20.13 37.76 14.70
C LEU A 557 18.93 38.57 15.21
N GLY A 558 18.05 37.96 16.01
CA GLY A 558 16.90 38.62 16.63
C GLY A 558 17.29 39.67 17.66
N GLU A 559 18.43 39.48 18.35
CA GLU A 559 18.98 40.41 19.34
C GLU A 559 19.89 41.47 18.70
N GLY A 560 20.20 41.37 17.40
CA GLY A 560 21.11 42.28 16.69
C GLY A 560 22.58 42.07 17.00
N ASP A 561 22.95 40.96 17.61
CA ASP A 561 24.35 40.61 17.91
C ASP A 561 25.00 39.88 16.70
N PHE A 562 25.56 40.67 15.79
CA PHE A 562 26.18 40.15 14.57
C PHE A 562 27.50 39.38 14.86
N ALA A 563 28.14 39.61 16.01
CA ALA A 563 29.33 38.87 16.38
C ALA A 563 28.98 37.44 16.84
N ALA A 564 27.97 37.30 17.68
CA ALA A 564 27.41 36.00 18.08
C ALA A 564 26.82 35.26 16.86
N TYR A 565 26.14 35.96 15.95
CA TYR A 565 25.63 35.40 14.71
C TYR A 565 26.76 34.81 13.84
N GLY A 566 27.89 35.54 13.67
CA GLY A 566 29.07 35.06 12.95
C GLY A 566 29.65 33.79 13.55
N GLN A 567 29.80 33.72 14.88
CA GLN A 567 30.29 32.52 15.59
C GLN A 567 29.33 31.33 15.42
N ALA A 568 28.04 31.56 15.44
CA ALA A 568 27.03 30.52 15.18
C ALA A 568 27.11 29.98 13.75
N GLN A 569 27.32 30.86 12.77
CA GLN A 569 27.53 30.47 11.36
C GLN A 569 28.81 29.63 11.15
N ASP A 570 29.91 29.98 11.82
CA ASP A 570 31.16 29.21 11.75
C ASP A 570 30.95 27.80 12.33
N ARG A 571 30.25 27.68 13.47
CA ARG A 571 29.91 26.37 14.06
C ARG A 571 28.98 25.55 13.16
N LEU A 572 28.02 26.18 12.52
CA LEU A 572 27.11 25.53 11.58
C LEU A 572 27.90 24.98 10.36
N GLN A 573 28.83 25.74 9.80
CA GLN A 573 29.68 25.30 8.69
C GLN A 573 30.56 24.10 9.10
N GLU A 574 31.13 24.12 10.30
CA GLU A 574 31.95 23.01 10.82
C GLU A 574 31.08 21.74 11.05
N ALA A 575 29.88 21.90 11.57
CA ALA A 575 28.96 20.80 11.74
C ALA A 575 28.53 20.18 10.37
N ILE A 576 28.23 21.02 9.37
CA ILE A 576 27.92 20.56 8.01
C ILE A 576 29.12 19.83 7.39
N ARG A 577 30.34 20.29 7.63
CA ARG A 577 31.57 19.60 7.17
C ARG A 577 31.71 18.21 7.80
N ARG A 578 31.42 18.09 9.11
CA ARG A 578 31.42 16.78 9.80
C ARG A 578 30.33 15.84 9.28
N ILE A 579 29.14 16.36 8.96
CA ILE A 579 28.08 15.60 8.32
C ILE A 579 28.57 15.03 6.98
N ALA A 580 29.16 15.85 6.12
CA ALA A 580 29.66 15.41 4.81
C ALA A 580 30.80 14.36 4.93
N VAL A 581 31.67 14.47 5.94
CA VAL A 581 32.71 13.46 6.21
C VAL A 581 32.11 12.15 6.71
N ALA A 582 31.15 12.20 7.65
CA ALA A 582 30.47 11.02 8.17
C ALA A 582 29.66 10.32 7.09
N GLU A 583 28.94 11.06 6.26
CA GLU A 583 28.19 10.53 5.10
C GLU A 583 29.13 9.88 4.07
N GLY A 584 30.32 10.47 3.81
CA GLY A 584 31.33 9.90 2.92
C GLY A 584 31.96 8.59 3.44
N ILE A 585 31.95 8.37 4.76
CA ILE A 585 32.41 7.12 5.41
C ILE A 585 31.29 6.05 5.32
N ILE A 586 30.05 6.45 5.55
CA ILE A 586 28.87 5.56 5.51
C ILE A 586 28.55 5.14 4.07
N ASN A 587 28.68 6.08 3.11
CA ASN A 587 28.41 5.86 1.68
C ASN A 587 29.64 6.24 0.82
N PRO A 588 30.71 5.44 0.78
CA PRO A 588 31.87 5.77 -0.04
C PRO A 588 31.51 5.78 -1.52
N ARG A 589 31.52 6.97 -2.13
CA ARG A 589 31.41 7.10 -3.59
C ARG A 589 32.64 6.48 -4.24
N PRO A 590 32.49 5.63 -5.28
CA PRO A 590 33.63 5.15 -6.04
C PRO A 590 34.34 6.34 -6.68
N THR A 591 35.62 6.52 -6.36
CA THR A 591 36.49 7.50 -6.97
C THR A 591 36.68 7.11 -8.44
N ALA A 592 36.04 7.85 -9.34
CA ALA A 592 36.36 7.76 -10.76
C ALA A 592 37.85 8.15 -10.93
N SER A 593 38.67 7.19 -11.32
CA SER A 593 40.06 7.42 -11.73
C SER A 593 40.04 8.27 -13.00
N VAL A 594 40.44 9.54 -12.85
CA VAL A 594 40.75 10.40 -14.00
C VAL A 594 42.02 9.88 -14.63
N PRO A 595 42.05 9.50 -15.92
CA PRO A 595 43.29 9.16 -16.59
C PRO A 595 44.20 10.42 -16.68
N PRO A 596 45.52 10.27 -16.65
CA PRO A 596 46.42 11.41 -16.71
C PRO A 596 46.34 12.13 -18.06
N VAL A 597 46.16 13.44 -18.04
CA VAL A 597 46.22 14.32 -19.19
C VAL A 597 47.68 14.51 -19.55
N ASP A 598 48.00 14.11 -20.78
CA ASP A 598 49.32 14.36 -21.42
C ASP A 598 49.43 15.85 -21.78
N PRO A 599 50.50 16.57 -21.37
CA PRO A 599 50.66 17.99 -21.65
C PRO A 599 51.46 18.21 -22.92
N GLU A 600 50.85 18.11 -24.11
CA GLU A 600 51.42 18.71 -25.32
C GLU A 600 50.39 18.69 -26.48
N SER A 601 49.73 19.85 -26.69
CA SER A 601 49.49 20.38 -28.05
C SER A 601 48.81 21.76 -27.95
N ASP A 602 49.53 22.76 -28.38
CA ASP A 602 49.22 24.18 -28.47
C ASP A 602 48.26 24.49 -29.63
N PRO A 603 47.54 25.62 -29.61
CA PRO A 603 46.35 25.86 -30.43
C PRO A 603 46.64 26.51 -31.77
N ALA A 604 45.90 26.14 -32.78
CA ALA A 604 45.86 26.90 -34.06
C ALA A 604 44.48 27.58 -34.26
N VAL A 605 44.52 28.88 -34.10
CA VAL A 605 43.88 30.00 -34.81
C VAL A 605 42.71 29.69 -35.77
N ALA A 606 41.63 30.47 -35.52
CA ALA A 606 40.45 30.66 -36.34
C ALA A 606 40.75 31.34 -37.71
N PRO A 607 39.79 31.32 -38.66
CA PRO A 607 39.22 32.62 -39.01
C PRO A 607 37.67 32.66 -39.15
N GLU A 608 37.22 33.87 -38.94
CA GLU A 608 35.90 34.46 -39.17
C GLU A 608 35.33 34.26 -40.58
N GLY A 609 34.04 34.30 -40.70
CA GLY A 609 33.38 34.48 -41.98
C GLY A 609 31.87 34.35 -41.95
N THR A 610 31.23 35.46 -41.65
CA THR A 610 30.09 36.14 -42.32
C THR A 610 28.69 35.52 -42.24
N ALA A 611 27.83 36.36 -41.70
CA ALA A 611 26.38 36.33 -41.74
C ALA A 611 25.81 36.41 -43.17
N THR A 612 24.68 35.76 -43.40
CA THR A 612 23.61 36.30 -44.27
C THR A 612 22.25 35.79 -43.83
N ASP A 613 21.43 36.75 -43.67
CA ASP A 613 20.01 36.95 -43.59
C ASP A 613 19.20 36.18 -44.65
N GLY A 614 17.93 35.84 -44.36
CA GLY A 614 16.99 35.35 -45.37
C GLY A 614 15.73 34.63 -44.88
N THR A 615 14.82 35.39 -44.35
CA THR A 615 13.33 35.33 -44.42
C THR A 615 12.64 34.26 -45.29
N ASN A 616 11.51 33.78 -44.74
CA ASN A 616 10.21 33.37 -45.33
C ASN A 616 10.09 32.01 -46.08
N ALA A 617 9.31 31.13 -45.55
CA ALA A 617 7.91 30.79 -45.91
C ALA A 617 7.36 29.74 -44.92
#